data_86d7e7ac2c304e02a7ffd6ecfce36fcf
#
_entry.id   86d7e7ac2c304e02a7ffd6ecfce36fcf
#
_cell.length_a   1.000
_cell.length_b   1.000
_cell.length_c   1.000
_cell.angle_alpha   90.00
_cell.angle_beta   90.00
_cell.angle_gamma   90.00
#
_symmetry.space_group_name_H-M   'P 1'
#
loop_
_entity.id
_entity.type
_entity.pdbx_description
1 polymer ?
#
loop_
_entity_poly.entity_id
_entity_poly.type
_entity_poly.pdbx_seq_one_letter_code
_entity_poly.pdbx_strand_id
1 'polypeptide(L)'
;MKLGTQFGSGPSDETLRVLAALGVNHLCSGLPSARLDEHWSVEGLTKLKERMESFGLELLMVPLPLSSSPIERAENPAIMLGKSPDRDREIDQICQMIRNVAQAGIPCVKYNLTILAVPRTAPTAGRGGALYSTFNHAIAEQKDALTEAGPVTADMMWERITYFLERVVPVAEEYKVKMACHPHDPGMPGEAGFRGVHRVLGSVAGLKRFVEIRSSPFHGLNFCQGTVSEMLDRPEEEIFDVIRYFGEKGKIFNVHFRNIHGHFLDFRETFPDNGDVNMVRAMRVYKQIGYDGMIMPDHAPQIDGDPGQKQAFAFEYGYIRALLQAVENEV
;
A
#
# COMPACT_ATOMS: atom_id res chain seq x y z
N MET A 1 6.13 -17.39 -1.31
CA MET A 1 6.07 -15.96 -0.84
C MET A 1 7.47 -15.37 -0.91
N LYS A 2 7.60 -14.05 -1.09
CA LYS A 2 8.86 -13.37 -1.39
C LYS A 2 9.09 -12.25 -0.36
N LEU A 3 10.24 -12.28 0.35
CA LEU A 3 10.60 -11.14 1.21
C LEU A 3 10.94 -9.94 0.34
N GLY A 4 10.26 -8.81 0.56
CA GLY A 4 10.43 -7.60 -0.20
C GLY A 4 10.58 -6.35 0.65
N THR A 5 10.75 -5.22 -0.03
CA THR A 5 10.73 -3.88 0.54
C THR A 5 10.24 -2.85 -0.47
N GLN A 6 9.93 -1.65 0.02
CA GLN A 6 9.57 -0.49 -0.80
C GLN A 6 10.39 0.73 -0.42
N PHE A 7 10.47 1.67 -1.35
CA PHE A 7 11.17 2.94 -1.14
C PHE A 7 10.25 4.13 -1.35
N GLY A 8 10.46 5.19 -0.56
CA GLY A 8 9.84 6.50 -0.81
C GLY A 8 10.57 7.28 -1.91
N SER A 9 11.85 7.05 -2.06
CA SER A 9 12.73 7.66 -3.07
C SER A 9 13.73 6.64 -3.60
N GLY A 10 14.48 6.97 -4.63
CA GLY A 10 15.50 6.07 -5.19
C GLY A 10 16.56 5.69 -4.14
N PRO A 11 16.79 4.39 -3.87
CA PRO A 11 17.81 3.95 -2.91
C PRO A 11 19.23 4.18 -3.41
N SER A 12 20.18 4.40 -2.49
CA SER A 12 21.60 4.42 -2.81
C SER A 12 22.11 3.00 -3.11
N ASP A 13 23.25 2.91 -3.79
CA ASP A 13 23.91 1.63 -4.05
C ASP A 13 24.32 0.91 -2.76
N GLU A 14 24.69 1.68 -1.71
CA GLU A 14 24.96 1.14 -0.39
C GLU A 14 23.72 0.47 0.21
N THR A 15 22.56 1.12 0.11
CA THR A 15 21.29 0.55 0.57
C THR A 15 20.96 -0.74 -0.18
N LEU A 16 21.15 -0.77 -1.49
CA LEU A 16 20.89 -1.98 -2.30
C LEU A 16 21.80 -3.14 -1.90
N ARG A 17 23.10 -2.88 -1.64
CA ARG A 17 24.02 -3.93 -1.14
C ARG A 17 23.61 -4.46 0.24
N VAL A 18 23.18 -3.56 1.15
CA VAL A 18 22.70 -3.98 2.48
C VAL A 18 21.47 -4.86 2.37
N LEU A 19 20.49 -4.50 1.54
CA LEU A 19 19.28 -5.31 1.33
C LEU A 19 19.62 -6.69 0.77
N ALA A 20 20.48 -6.74 -0.25
CA ALA A 20 20.95 -8.02 -0.81
C ALA A 20 21.62 -8.89 0.26
N ALA A 21 22.48 -8.31 1.11
CA ALA A 21 23.16 -9.01 2.21
C ALA A 21 22.17 -9.51 3.27
N LEU A 22 21.09 -8.77 3.54
CA LEU A 22 20.00 -9.20 4.43
C LEU A 22 19.05 -10.23 3.79
N GLY A 23 19.22 -10.52 2.49
CA GLY A 23 18.37 -11.43 1.74
C GLY A 23 16.99 -10.86 1.40
N VAL A 24 16.86 -9.54 1.35
CA VAL A 24 15.69 -8.83 0.84
C VAL A 24 15.89 -8.67 -0.65
N ASN A 25 15.32 -9.59 -1.44
CA ASN A 25 15.67 -9.72 -2.85
C ASN A 25 14.61 -9.20 -3.81
N HIS A 26 13.48 -8.69 -3.30
CA HIS A 26 12.38 -8.25 -4.15
C HIS A 26 11.97 -6.82 -3.78
N LEU A 27 11.72 -6.00 -4.79
CA LEU A 27 11.57 -4.57 -4.59
C LEU A 27 10.28 -3.99 -5.19
N CYS A 28 9.71 -3.03 -4.47
CA CYS A 28 8.91 -1.95 -5.02
C CYS A 28 9.79 -0.70 -5.06
N SER A 29 10.03 -0.11 -6.24
CA SER A 29 10.88 1.08 -6.36
C SER A 29 10.25 2.31 -5.69
N GLY A 30 11.03 3.38 -5.55
CA GLY A 30 10.47 4.72 -5.40
C GLY A 30 9.74 5.17 -6.68
N LEU A 31 8.96 6.23 -6.55
CA LEU A 31 8.25 6.83 -7.69
C LEU A 31 9.27 7.26 -8.76
N PRO A 32 9.18 6.78 -10.00
CA PRO A 32 10.11 7.17 -11.06
C PRO A 32 10.09 8.67 -11.33
N SER A 33 8.91 9.25 -11.50
CA SER A 33 8.67 10.69 -11.63
C SER A 33 7.20 11.00 -11.33
N ALA A 34 6.93 12.24 -10.90
CA ALA A 34 5.57 12.73 -10.67
C ALA A 34 4.75 12.91 -11.97
N ARG A 35 5.40 12.95 -13.11
CA ARG A 35 4.77 13.16 -14.42
C ARG A 35 5.27 12.15 -15.45
N LEU A 36 4.51 11.96 -16.51
CA LEU A 36 4.95 11.14 -17.65
C LEU A 36 6.09 11.85 -18.40
N ASP A 37 7.31 11.44 -18.09
CA ASP A 37 8.57 11.95 -18.67
C ASP A 37 9.50 10.78 -19.06
N GLU A 38 10.80 11.07 -19.29
CA GLU A 38 11.79 10.06 -19.68
C GLU A 38 11.98 8.94 -18.68
N HIS A 39 11.74 9.16 -17.37
CA HIS A 39 11.83 8.13 -16.35
C HIS A 39 10.72 7.08 -16.47
N TRP A 40 9.59 7.47 -17.06
CA TRP A 40 8.49 6.57 -17.39
C TRP A 40 8.60 5.97 -18.78
N SER A 41 9.61 6.34 -19.58
CA SER A 41 9.85 5.67 -20.85
C SER A 41 10.25 4.20 -20.62
N VAL A 42 10.05 3.36 -21.64
CA VAL A 42 10.49 1.95 -21.58
C VAL A 42 11.98 1.87 -21.24
N GLU A 43 12.80 2.73 -21.87
CA GLU A 43 14.24 2.80 -21.61
C GLU A 43 14.55 3.21 -20.16
N GLY A 44 13.87 4.24 -19.63
CA GLY A 44 14.03 4.70 -18.25
C GLY A 44 13.70 3.61 -17.23
N LEU A 45 12.56 2.92 -17.41
CA LEU A 45 12.12 1.82 -16.56
C LEU A 45 13.01 0.59 -16.68
N THR A 46 13.53 0.29 -17.88
CA THR A 46 14.49 -0.80 -18.10
C THR A 46 15.79 -0.52 -17.37
N LYS A 47 16.33 0.70 -17.46
CA LYS A 47 17.53 1.12 -16.71
C LYS A 47 17.33 1.01 -15.20
N LEU A 48 16.16 1.43 -14.70
CA LEU A 48 15.80 1.29 -13.29
C LEU A 48 15.83 -0.18 -12.85
N LYS A 49 15.21 -1.06 -13.65
CA LYS A 49 15.18 -2.51 -13.39
C LYS A 49 16.57 -3.12 -13.43
N GLU A 50 17.34 -2.89 -14.50
CA GLU A 50 18.71 -3.39 -14.66
C GLU A 50 19.63 -2.95 -13.52
N ARG A 51 19.47 -1.70 -13.04
CA ARG A 51 20.20 -1.22 -11.88
C ARG A 51 19.90 -2.05 -10.63
N MET A 52 18.64 -2.37 -10.36
CA MET A 52 18.28 -3.24 -9.20
C MET A 52 18.84 -4.66 -9.39
N GLU A 53 18.68 -5.22 -10.57
CA GLU A 53 19.15 -6.56 -10.91
C GLU A 53 20.68 -6.69 -10.83
N SER A 54 21.43 -5.61 -11.08
CA SER A 54 22.90 -5.61 -10.92
C SER A 54 23.37 -5.83 -9.47
N PHE A 55 22.47 -5.63 -8.49
CA PHE A 55 22.70 -5.96 -7.08
C PHE A 55 22.08 -7.31 -6.66
N GLY A 56 21.53 -8.09 -7.59
CA GLY A 56 20.85 -9.35 -7.30
C GLY A 56 19.43 -9.15 -6.71
N LEU A 57 18.80 -8.02 -7.03
CA LEU A 57 17.49 -7.63 -6.52
C LEU A 57 16.49 -7.58 -7.67
N GLU A 58 15.34 -8.21 -7.54
CA GLU A 58 14.29 -8.25 -8.55
C GLU A 58 13.30 -7.09 -8.37
N LEU A 59 13.13 -6.26 -9.39
CA LEU A 59 12.13 -5.19 -9.38
C LEU A 59 10.77 -5.75 -9.80
N LEU A 60 9.87 -5.93 -8.85
CA LEU A 60 8.54 -6.51 -9.07
C LEU A 60 7.43 -5.46 -9.16
N MET A 61 7.67 -4.24 -8.68
CA MET A 61 6.63 -3.24 -8.59
C MET A 61 7.19 -1.82 -8.69
N VAL A 62 6.44 -0.93 -9.34
CA VAL A 62 6.68 0.52 -9.32
C VAL A 62 5.41 1.25 -8.85
N PRO A 63 5.52 2.30 -8.04
CA PRO A 63 4.37 3.13 -7.70
C PRO A 63 3.99 4.03 -8.87
N LEU A 64 2.69 4.14 -9.16
CA LEU A 64 2.16 5.19 -10.03
C LEU A 64 2.18 6.54 -9.29
N PRO A 65 2.19 7.68 -10.00
CA PRO A 65 2.09 9.02 -9.41
C PRO A 65 0.67 9.30 -8.89
N LEU A 66 0.22 8.45 -7.99
CA LEU A 66 -1.03 8.45 -7.24
C LEU A 66 -0.68 8.06 -5.81
N SER A 67 0.01 8.94 -5.10
CA SER A 67 0.49 8.70 -3.73
C SER A 67 -0.61 8.89 -2.68
N SER A 68 -0.28 8.65 -1.42
CA SER A 68 -1.15 8.95 -0.28
C SER A 68 -1.05 10.42 0.18
N SER A 69 -0.51 11.30 -0.65
CA SER A 69 -0.45 12.73 -0.39
C SER A 69 -1.84 13.37 -0.30
N PRO A 70 -2.00 14.46 0.46
CA PRO A 70 -3.23 15.24 0.40
C PRO A 70 -3.42 15.81 -1.00
N ILE A 71 -4.68 16.04 -1.38
CA ILE A 71 -5.06 16.39 -2.76
C ILE A 71 -4.32 17.63 -3.30
N GLU A 72 -4.01 18.59 -2.44
CA GLU A 72 -3.28 19.82 -2.78
C GLU A 72 -1.83 19.57 -3.20
N ARG A 73 -1.28 18.39 -2.89
CA ARG A 73 0.09 17.97 -3.22
C ARG A 73 0.13 16.67 -4.02
N ALA A 74 -1.04 16.18 -4.43
CA ALA A 74 -1.13 14.98 -5.26
C ALA A 74 -0.51 15.22 -6.64
N GLU A 75 0.07 14.19 -7.22
CA GLU A 75 0.75 14.26 -8.52
C GLU A 75 -0.25 14.40 -9.67
N ASN A 76 -1.41 13.75 -9.57
CA ASN A 76 -2.49 13.76 -10.55
C ASN A 76 -3.85 14.04 -9.85
N PRO A 77 -4.07 15.27 -9.35
CA PRO A 77 -5.21 15.59 -8.50
C PRO A 77 -6.55 15.57 -9.22
N ALA A 78 -6.58 15.86 -10.53
CA ALA A 78 -7.83 15.97 -11.28
C ALA A 78 -8.59 14.64 -11.32
N ILE A 79 -7.91 13.50 -11.21
CA ILE A 79 -8.53 12.17 -11.12
C ILE A 79 -9.46 12.11 -9.91
N MET A 80 -8.94 12.45 -8.72
CA MET A 80 -9.71 12.39 -7.47
C MET A 80 -10.53 13.66 -7.20
N LEU A 81 -10.29 14.75 -7.90
CA LEU A 81 -11.18 15.92 -7.94
C LEU A 81 -12.38 15.71 -8.88
N GLY A 82 -12.30 14.77 -9.80
CA GLY A 82 -13.36 14.49 -10.77
C GLY A 82 -13.53 15.60 -11.82
N LYS A 83 -12.46 16.33 -12.16
CA LYS A 83 -12.50 17.53 -13.01
C LYS A 83 -12.01 17.23 -14.45
N SER A 84 -12.93 16.95 -15.38
CA SER A 84 -12.61 16.87 -16.81
C SER A 84 -12.48 18.29 -17.41
N PRO A 85 -11.63 18.50 -18.46
CA PRO A 85 -10.90 17.47 -19.21
C PRO A 85 -9.58 17.02 -18.57
N ASP A 86 -9.14 17.63 -17.48
CA ASP A 86 -7.86 17.33 -16.86
C ASP A 86 -7.82 15.89 -16.32
N ARG A 87 -8.93 15.44 -15.73
CA ARG A 87 -9.10 14.05 -15.27
C ARG A 87 -8.81 13.04 -16.39
N ASP A 88 -9.36 13.29 -17.57
CA ASP A 88 -9.21 12.36 -18.69
C ASP A 88 -7.76 12.33 -19.18
N ARG A 89 -7.10 13.49 -19.27
CA ARG A 89 -5.69 13.59 -19.63
C ARG A 89 -4.77 12.88 -18.63
N GLU A 90 -5.01 13.07 -17.32
CA GLU A 90 -4.23 12.40 -16.27
C GLU A 90 -4.42 10.87 -16.34
N ILE A 91 -5.64 10.38 -16.56
CA ILE A 91 -5.92 8.96 -16.73
C ILE A 91 -5.21 8.40 -17.97
N ASP A 92 -5.20 9.12 -19.08
CA ASP A 92 -4.48 8.71 -20.32
C ASP A 92 -2.98 8.58 -20.06
N GLN A 93 -2.40 9.50 -19.28
CA GLN A 93 -1.00 9.40 -18.85
C GLN A 93 -0.74 8.16 -18.01
N ILE A 94 -1.60 7.85 -17.03
CA ILE A 94 -1.52 6.62 -16.24
C ILE A 94 -1.60 5.38 -17.13
N CYS A 95 -2.51 5.36 -18.09
CA CYS A 95 -2.61 4.28 -19.08
C CYS A 95 -1.31 4.10 -19.87
N GLN A 96 -0.67 5.21 -20.27
CA GLN A 96 0.61 5.15 -20.99
C GLN A 96 1.73 4.62 -20.09
N MET A 97 1.78 5.05 -18.82
CA MET A 97 2.76 4.52 -17.84
C MET A 97 2.62 2.99 -17.68
N ILE A 98 1.39 2.47 -17.60
CA ILE A 98 1.14 1.02 -17.47
C ILE A 98 1.64 0.27 -18.73
N ARG A 99 1.42 0.79 -19.93
CA ARG A 99 1.97 0.20 -21.16
C ARG A 99 3.48 0.13 -21.14
N ASN A 100 4.12 1.20 -20.71
CA ASN A 100 5.59 1.28 -20.62
C ASN A 100 6.16 0.35 -19.55
N VAL A 101 5.49 0.24 -18.39
CA VAL A 101 5.82 -0.71 -17.32
C VAL A 101 5.79 -2.15 -17.81
N ALA A 102 4.75 -2.52 -18.57
CA ALA A 102 4.64 -3.84 -19.18
C ALA A 102 5.80 -4.13 -20.16
N GLN A 103 6.10 -3.17 -21.03
CA GLN A 103 7.17 -3.30 -22.03
C GLN A 103 8.56 -3.39 -21.39
N ALA A 104 8.76 -2.75 -20.22
CA ALA A 104 9.99 -2.90 -19.42
C ALA A 104 10.02 -4.22 -18.63
N GLY A 105 8.97 -5.05 -18.70
CA GLY A 105 8.90 -6.32 -18.02
C GLY A 105 8.74 -6.22 -16.51
N ILE A 106 8.08 -5.16 -16.01
CA ILE A 106 7.72 -4.98 -14.61
C ILE A 106 6.27 -5.44 -14.42
N PRO A 107 6.00 -6.43 -13.54
CA PRO A 107 4.70 -7.11 -13.53
C PRO A 107 3.59 -6.39 -12.76
N CYS A 108 3.92 -5.37 -11.97
CA CYS A 108 2.95 -4.77 -11.06
C CYS A 108 3.17 -3.27 -10.87
N VAL A 109 2.07 -2.54 -10.67
CA VAL A 109 2.07 -1.15 -10.20
C VAL A 109 1.28 -1.02 -8.92
N LYS A 110 1.69 -0.13 -8.00
CA LYS A 110 0.89 0.23 -6.83
C LYS A 110 0.41 1.68 -6.92
N TYR A 111 -0.71 1.97 -6.26
CA TYR A 111 -1.30 3.31 -6.27
C TYR A 111 -2.28 3.50 -5.12
N ASN A 112 -2.66 4.76 -4.88
CA ASN A 112 -3.71 5.16 -3.96
C ASN A 112 -4.77 5.96 -4.72
N LEU A 113 -6.02 5.90 -4.26
CA LEU A 113 -7.13 6.71 -4.73
C LEU A 113 -7.69 7.50 -3.54
N THR A 114 -6.95 8.49 -3.06
CA THR A 114 -7.27 9.25 -1.86
C THR A 114 -7.35 10.76 -2.13
N ILE A 115 -7.99 11.48 -1.22
CA ILE A 115 -8.07 12.95 -1.20
C ILE A 115 -7.33 13.47 0.02
N LEU A 116 -7.45 12.77 1.14
CA LEU A 116 -6.78 13.13 2.38
C LEU A 116 -5.44 12.42 2.50
N ALA A 117 -4.49 13.08 3.12
CA ALA A 117 -3.32 12.39 3.67
C ALA A 117 -3.73 11.33 4.70
N VAL A 118 -2.77 10.53 5.12
CA VAL A 118 -2.95 9.58 6.22
C VAL A 118 -3.03 10.34 7.55
N PRO A 119 -4.22 10.49 8.17
CA PRO A 119 -4.33 11.20 9.44
C PRO A 119 -3.77 10.35 10.59
N ARG A 120 -3.06 11.02 11.48
CA ARG A 120 -2.55 10.45 12.74
C ARG A 120 -2.73 11.46 13.87
N THR A 121 -2.85 10.96 15.10
CA THR A 121 -2.77 11.75 16.32
C THR A 121 -1.33 11.78 16.84
N ALA A 122 -1.08 12.39 18.01
CA ALA A 122 0.23 12.39 18.58
C ALA A 122 0.75 10.95 18.79
N PRO A 123 2.03 10.66 18.45
CA PRO A 123 2.59 9.33 18.63
C PRO A 123 2.62 8.93 20.10
N THR A 124 2.50 7.64 20.38
CA THR A 124 2.56 7.10 21.75
C THR A 124 3.83 6.32 21.99
N ALA A 125 4.34 6.36 23.23
CA ALA A 125 5.47 5.56 23.62
C ALA A 125 5.11 4.08 23.70
N GLY A 126 5.94 3.24 23.11
CA GLY A 126 5.82 1.79 23.10
C GLY A 126 7.02 1.10 23.75
N ARG A 127 7.31 -0.12 23.31
CA ARG A 127 8.42 -0.94 23.82
C ARG A 127 9.75 -0.20 23.74
N GLY A 128 10.48 -0.15 24.86
CA GLY A 128 11.81 0.49 24.93
C GLY A 128 11.81 2.00 24.69
N GLY A 129 10.64 2.66 24.76
CA GLY A 129 10.50 4.08 24.47
C GLY A 129 10.36 4.41 22.97
N ALA A 130 10.28 3.41 22.10
CA ALA A 130 10.00 3.63 20.70
C ALA A 130 8.67 4.37 20.49
N LEU A 131 8.61 5.28 19.53
CA LEU A 131 7.41 6.03 19.22
C LEU A 131 6.57 5.30 18.17
N TYR A 132 5.34 4.96 18.55
CA TYR A 132 4.37 4.30 17.70
C TYR A 132 3.47 5.33 17.03
N SER A 133 3.37 5.25 15.70
CA SER A 133 2.37 5.99 14.91
C SER A 133 0.98 5.62 15.43
N THR A 134 0.19 6.63 15.81
CA THR A 134 -1.05 6.44 16.58
C THR A 134 -2.21 7.19 15.94
N PHE A 135 -3.37 6.59 15.96
CA PHE A 135 -4.61 7.25 15.62
C PHE A 135 -5.67 6.97 16.68
N ASN A 136 -6.30 8.03 17.16
CA ASN A 136 -7.48 7.96 18.01
C ASN A 136 -8.51 8.96 17.49
N HIS A 137 -9.61 8.46 16.96
CA HIS A 137 -10.65 9.27 16.32
C HIS A 137 -11.31 10.27 17.28
N ALA A 138 -11.41 9.93 18.57
CA ALA A 138 -12.07 10.80 19.56
C ALA A 138 -11.31 12.11 19.80
N ILE A 139 -9.99 12.11 19.57
CA ILE A 139 -9.13 13.30 19.74
C ILE A 139 -8.54 13.81 18.42
N ALA A 140 -8.80 13.11 17.32
CA ALA A 140 -8.34 13.56 16.00
C ALA A 140 -9.01 14.87 15.61
N GLU A 141 -8.21 15.83 15.13
CA GLU A 141 -8.73 17.12 14.68
C GLU A 141 -9.56 16.96 13.41
N GLN A 142 -10.85 17.27 13.50
CA GLN A 142 -11.80 17.23 12.39
C GLN A 142 -12.28 18.63 11.96
N LYS A 143 -11.82 19.66 12.68
CA LYS A 143 -12.32 21.05 12.53
C LYS A 143 -11.67 21.81 11.39
N ASP A 144 -10.70 21.23 10.74
CA ASP A 144 -9.95 21.95 9.73
C ASP A 144 -10.78 22.25 8.50
N ALA A 145 -10.32 23.27 7.81
CA ALA A 145 -10.86 23.63 6.51
C ALA A 145 -10.97 22.40 5.61
N LEU A 146 -12.05 22.37 4.84
CA LEU A 146 -12.20 21.39 3.78
C LEU A 146 -10.99 21.51 2.83
N THR A 147 -10.59 20.38 2.24
CA THR A 147 -9.62 20.40 1.14
C THR A 147 -10.18 21.15 -0.07
N GLU A 148 -9.37 21.41 -1.07
CA GLU A 148 -9.85 21.98 -2.34
C GLU A 148 -10.89 21.11 -3.05
N ALA A 149 -11.03 19.85 -2.67
CA ALA A 149 -12.07 18.94 -3.15
C ALA A 149 -13.46 19.31 -2.58
N GLY A 150 -13.51 20.13 -1.53
CA GLY A 150 -14.73 20.40 -0.77
C GLY A 150 -15.30 19.15 -0.09
N PRO A 151 -16.59 19.15 0.27
CA PRO A 151 -17.27 17.95 0.76
C PRO A 151 -17.34 16.87 -0.33
N VAL A 152 -16.90 15.65 0.00
CA VAL A 152 -16.92 14.50 -0.93
C VAL A 152 -17.70 13.36 -0.30
N THR A 153 -18.92 13.14 -0.79
CA THR A 153 -19.78 12.04 -0.35
C THR A 153 -19.25 10.68 -0.80
N ALA A 154 -19.79 9.61 -0.22
CA ALA A 154 -19.47 8.26 -0.64
C ALA A 154 -19.78 8.02 -2.13
N ASP A 155 -20.92 8.52 -2.62
CA ASP A 155 -21.30 8.37 -4.03
C ASP A 155 -20.34 9.11 -4.97
N MET A 156 -19.92 10.32 -4.61
CA MET A 156 -18.90 11.06 -5.36
C MET A 156 -17.56 10.31 -5.38
N MET A 157 -17.16 9.76 -4.24
CA MET A 157 -15.91 8.98 -4.16
C MET A 157 -15.99 7.73 -5.03
N TRP A 158 -17.12 7.00 -4.96
CA TRP A 158 -17.33 5.82 -5.80
C TRP A 158 -17.41 6.17 -7.29
N GLU A 159 -18.03 7.28 -7.68
CA GLU A 159 -18.03 7.76 -9.08
C GLU A 159 -16.60 7.94 -9.58
N ARG A 160 -15.76 8.66 -8.81
CA ARG A 160 -14.37 8.96 -9.19
C ARG A 160 -13.53 7.69 -9.31
N ILE A 161 -13.65 6.78 -8.34
CA ILE A 161 -12.98 5.48 -8.36
C ILE A 161 -13.44 4.64 -9.55
N THR A 162 -14.74 4.54 -9.77
CA THR A 162 -15.31 3.76 -10.88
C THR A 162 -14.87 4.31 -12.22
N TYR A 163 -14.94 5.63 -12.40
CA TYR A 163 -14.52 6.31 -13.62
C TYR A 163 -13.05 6.02 -13.97
N PHE A 164 -12.18 6.02 -12.98
CA PHE A 164 -10.76 5.67 -13.13
C PHE A 164 -10.60 4.19 -13.52
N LEU A 165 -11.19 3.28 -12.75
CA LEU A 165 -11.03 1.84 -12.95
C LEU A 165 -11.56 1.37 -14.30
N GLU A 166 -12.71 1.89 -14.77
CA GLU A 166 -13.28 1.55 -16.08
C GLU A 166 -12.37 1.86 -17.25
N ARG A 167 -11.45 2.83 -17.08
CA ARG A 167 -10.50 3.24 -18.13
C ARG A 167 -9.14 2.58 -18.00
N VAL A 168 -8.67 2.41 -16.78
CA VAL A 168 -7.29 1.95 -16.53
C VAL A 168 -7.20 0.41 -16.46
N VAL A 169 -8.19 -0.27 -15.86
CA VAL A 169 -8.16 -1.73 -15.73
C VAL A 169 -8.14 -2.46 -17.07
N PRO A 170 -8.88 -2.05 -18.13
CA PRO A 170 -8.75 -2.67 -19.44
C PRO A 170 -7.33 -2.63 -20.02
N VAL A 171 -6.61 -1.53 -19.79
CA VAL A 171 -5.21 -1.40 -20.23
C VAL A 171 -4.31 -2.34 -19.43
N ALA A 172 -4.48 -2.37 -18.10
CA ALA A 172 -3.74 -3.26 -17.25
C ALA A 172 -3.96 -4.76 -17.61
N GLU A 173 -5.20 -5.12 -17.97
CA GLU A 173 -5.57 -6.45 -18.41
C GLU A 173 -4.95 -6.81 -19.77
N GLU A 174 -5.02 -5.90 -20.76
CA GLU A 174 -4.42 -6.07 -22.07
C GLU A 174 -2.90 -6.30 -21.96
N TYR A 175 -2.23 -5.49 -21.15
CA TYR A 175 -0.77 -5.53 -20.96
C TYR A 175 -0.30 -6.44 -19.82
N LYS A 176 -1.23 -7.12 -19.12
CA LYS A 176 -0.96 -8.08 -18.04
C LYS A 176 -0.16 -7.50 -16.87
N VAL A 177 -0.43 -6.25 -16.51
CA VAL A 177 0.16 -5.57 -15.36
C VAL A 177 -0.82 -5.59 -14.19
N LYS A 178 -0.41 -6.13 -13.05
CA LYS A 178 -1.23 -6.11 -11.83
C LYS A 178 -1.31 -4.69 -11.28
N MET A 179 -2.51 -4.25 -10.96
CA MET A 179 -2.80 -2.96 -10.35
C MET A 179 -3.13 -3.13 -8.87
N ALA A 180 -2.21 -2.78 -8.00
CA ALA A 180 -2.30 -2.97 -6.57
C ALA A 180 -2.71 -1.66 -5.86
N CYS A 181 -4.00 -1.49 -5.56
CA CYS A 181 -4.51 -0.33 -4.84
C CYS A 181 -4.31 -0.48 -3.33
N HIS A 182 -3.78 0.55 -2.67
CA HIS A 182 -3.70 0.60 -1.22
C HIS A 182 -5.06 1.01 -0.61
N PRO A 183 -5.50 0.40 0.48
CA PRO A 183 -6.68 0.82 1.23
C PRO A 183 -6.56 2.27 1.74
N HIS A 184 -7.68 2.90 2.08
CA HIS A 184 -7.64 4.17 2.81
C HIS A 184 -7.17 3.93 4.25
N ASP A 185 -6.11 4.56 4.65
CA ASP A 185 -5.51 4.49 5.99
C ASP A 185 -5.74 5.81 6.74
N PRO A 186 -6.38 5.78 7.91
CA PRO A 186 -7.11 4.68 8.52
C PRO A 186 -8.54 4.53 7.99
N GLY A 187 -9.20 3.45 8.42
CA GLY A 187 -10.64 3.31 8.31
C GLY A 187 -11.39 4.39 9.10
N MET A 188 -12.55 4.82 8.59
CA MET A 188 -13.38 5.87 9.22
C MET A 188 -14.84 5.45 9.24
N PRO A 189 -15.66 5.99 10.17
CA PRO A 189 -17.10 5.74 10.17
C PRO A 189 -17.73 6.13 8.83
N GLY A 190 -18.59 5.24 8.29
CA GLY A 190 -19.11 5.37 6.93
C GLY A 190 -20.00 6.59 6.69
N GLU A 191 -20.76 7.04 7.70
CA GLU A 191 -21.76 8.11 7.51
C GLU A 191 -21.22 9.53 7.64
N ALA A 192 -20.15 9.75 8.40
CA ALA A 192 -19.63 11.07 8.68
C ALA A 192 -18.41 11.45 7.82
N GLY A 193 -17.68 10.48 7.34
CA GLY A 193 -16.37 10.72 6.73
C GLY A 193 -15.37 11.31 7.72
N PHE A 194 -14.28 11.85 7.22
CA PHE A 194 -13.29 12.60 7.98
C PHE A 194 -12.96 13.89 7.24
N ARG A 195 -13.05 15.03 7.91
CA ARG A 195 -12.83 16.36 7.29
C ARG A 195 -13.64 16.56 6.00
N GLY A 196 -14.91 16.15 6.01
CA GLY A 196 -15.82 16.27 4.87
C GLY A 196 -15.60 15.27 3.74
N VAL A 197 -14.69 14.32 3.86
CA VAL A 197 -14.39 13.31 2.83
C VAL A 197 -14.72 11.89 3.32
N HIS A 198 -15.57 11.20 2.56
CA HIS A 198 -15.86 9.79 2.83
C HIS A 198 -14.70 8.88 2.36
N ARG A 199 -14.22 8.04 3.25
CA ARG A 199 -13.09 7.12 3.01
C ARG A 199 -13.62 5.72 2.67
N VAL A 200 -14.18 5.58 1.46
CA VAL A 200 -14.90 4.37 1.05
C VAL A 200 -14.04 3.10 0.97
N LEU A 201 -12.71 3.24 0.77
CA LEU A 201 -11.76 2.13 0.82
C LEU A 201 -11.21 1.90 2.24
N GLY A 202 -11.79 2.53 3.25
CA GLY A 202 -11.43 2.41 4.66
C GLY A 202 -12.30 1.40 5.42
N SER A 203 -12.93 0.45 4.74
CA SER A 203 -13.66 -0.66 5.35
C SER A 203 -13.54 -1.93 4.51
N VAL A 204 -13.66 -3.09 5.16
CA VAL A 204 -13.65 -4.39 4.46
C VAL A 204 -14.77 -4.47 3.42
N ALA A 205 -15.95 -3.95 3.73
CA ALA A 205 -17.07 -3.89 2.78
C ALA A 205 -16.73 -3.02 1.55
N GLY A 206 -16.09 -1.88 1.78
CA GLY A 206 -15.63 -1.00 0.70
C GLY A 206 -14.57 -1.67 -0.18
N LEU A 207 -13.61 -2.38 0.42
CA LEU A 207 -12.60 -3.13 -0.33
C LEU A 207 -13.22 -4.28 -1.15
N LYS A 208 -14.23 -4.98 -0.60
CA LYS A 208 -14.99 -5.99 -1.34
C LYS A 208 -15.68 -5.38 -2.56
N ARG A 209 -16.39 -4.26 -2.40
CA ARG A 209 -16.99 -3.52 -3.51
C ARG A 209 -15.96 -3.08 -4.54
N PHE A 210 -14.82 -2.55 -4.10
CA PHE A 210 -13.74 -2.05 -4.96
C PHE A 210 -13.24 -3.12 -5.93
N VAL A 211 -12.92 -4.32 -5.45
CA VAL A 211 -12.38 -5.39 -6.31
C VAL A 211 -13.43 -5.98 -7.28
N GLU A 212 -14.70 -5.65 -7.09
CA GLU A 212 -15.83 -6.11 -7.91
C GLU A 212 -16.27 -5.08 -8.96
N ILE A 213 -15.89 -3.77 -8.84
CA ILE A 213 -16.27 -2.73 -9.80
C ILE A 213 -15.90 -3.14 -11.24
N ARG A 214 -14.70 -3.70 -11.41
CA ARG A 214 -14.27 -4.31 -12.65
C ARG A 214 -13.55 -5.62 -12.34
N SER A 215 -14.26 -6.71 -12.59
CA SER A 215 -13.69 -8.04 -12.35
C SER A 215 -12.58 -8.32 -13.37
N SER A 216 -11.33 -8.36 -12.89
CA SER A 216 -10.14 -8.67 -13.67
C SER A 216 -9.10 -9.35 -12.79
N PRO A 217 -8.32 -10.32 -13.28
CA PRO A 217 -7.18 -10.87 -12.55
C PRO A 217 -6.03 -9.88 -12.36
N PHE A 218 -6.09 -8.71 -13.02
CA PHE A 218 -5.09 -7.64 -12.93
C PHE A 218 -5.55 -6.46 -12.08
N HIS A 219 -6.74 -6.51 -11.47
CA HIS A 219 -7.25 -5.52 -10.54
C HIS A 219 -7.37 -6.12 -9.14
N GLY A 220 -6.67 -5.55 -8.17
CA GLY A 220 -6.61 -6.04 -6.81
C GLY A 220 -5.96 -5.05 -5.83
N LEU A 221 -5.41 -5.56 -4.76
CA LEU A 221 -4.97 -4.79 -3.61
C LEU A 221 -3.45 -4.87 -3.39
N ASN A 222 -2.86 -3.74 -3.08
CA ASN A 222 -1.72 -3.68 -2.19
C ASN A 222 -2.29 -3.87 -0.77
N PHE A 223 -2.36 -5.12 -0.32
CA PHE A 223 -3.06 -5.49 0.90
C PHE A 223 -2.20 -5.10 2.11
N CYS A 224 -2.43 -3.89 2.63
CA CYS A 224 -1.82 -3.47 3.88
C CYS A 224 -2.57 -4.15 5.03
N GLN A 225 -1.97 -5.21 5.59
CA GLN A 225 -2.56 -5.96 6.70
C GLN A 225 -2.81 -5.06 7.92
N GLY A 226 -1.88 -4.13 8.21
CA GLY A 226 -2.06 -3.17 9.29
C GLY A 226 -3.30 -2.30 9.06
N THR A 227 -3.38 -1.64 7.90
CA THR A 227 -4.55 -0.79 7.56
C THR A 227 -5.86 -1.57 7.56
N VAL A 228 -5.86 -2.83 7.09
CA VAL A 228 -7.07 -3.66 7.16
C VAL A 228 -7.40 -4.03 8.61
N SER A 229 -6.40 -4.30 9.46
CA SER A 229 -6.61 -4.53 10.90
C SER A 229 -7.22 -3.31 11.59
N GLU A 230 -6.85 -2.09 11.18
CA GLU A 230 -7.42 -0.82 11.65
C GLU A 230 -8.90 -0.61 11.28
N MET A 231 -9.48 -1.45 10.44
CA MET A 231 -10.89 -1.44 10.06
C MET A 231 -11.75 -2.38 10.89
N LEU A 232 -11.15 -3.18 11.76
CA LEU A 232 -11.78 -4.28 12.48
C LEU A 232 -11.98 -3.94 13.96
N ASP A 233 -13.06 -4.47 14.54
CA ASP A 233 -13.33 -4.32 15.97
C ASP A 233 -12.46 -5.29 16.81
N ARG A 234 -12.14 -6.46 16.24
CA ARG A 234 -11.30 -7.50 16.87
C ARG A 234 -10.28 -8.02 15.84
N PRO A 235 -9.25 -7.21 15.51
CA PRO A 235 -8.29 -7.56 14.48
C PRO A 235 -7.55 -8.88 14.73
N GLU A 236 -7.32 -9.25 16.01
CA GLU A 236 -6.70 -10.51 16.41
C GLU A 236 -7.49 -11.77 16.04
N GLU A 237 -8.78 -11.61 15.78
CA GLU A 237 -9.67 -12.71 15.35
C GLU A 237 -10.04 -12.60 13.88
N GLU A 238 -10.43 -11.41 13.41
CA GLU A 238 -11.15 -11.19 12.16
C GLU A 238 -10.23 -11.09 10.94
N ILE A 239 -8.98 -10.63 11.10
CA ILE A 239 -8.06 -10.38 9.97
C ILE A 239 -7.81 -11.63 9.12
N PHE A 240 -7.79 -12.81 9.72
CA PHE A 240 -7.51 -14.06 9.03
C PHE A 240 -8.58 -14.41 7.98
N ASP A 241 -9.83 -14.15 8.27
CA ASP A 241 -10.93 -14.38 7.34
C ASP A 241 -10.95 -13.34 6.22
N VAL A 242 -10.52 -12.11 6.51
CA VAL A 242 -10.34 -11.07 5.48
C VAL A 242 -9.21 -11.45 4.52
N ILE A 243 -8.07 -11.95 5.03
CA ILE A 243 -6.97 -12.45 4.20
C ILE A 243 -7.46 -13.60 3.31
N ARG A 244 -8.18 -14.58 3.87
CA ARG A 244 -8.75 -15.69 3.08
C ARG A 244 -9.66 -15.18 1.97
N TYR A 245 -10.60 -14.29 2.30
CA TYR A 245 -11.56 -13.77 1.34
C TYR A 245 -10.90 -13.16 0.10
N PHE A 246 -9.92 -12.27 0.29
CA PHE A 246 -9.24 -11.64 -0.85
C PHE A 246 -8.20 -12.56 -1.50
N GLY A 247 -7.58 -13.43 -0.73
CA GLY A 247 -6.60 -14.38 -1.23
C GLY A 247 -7.22 -15.45 -2.14
N GLU A 248 -8.30 -16.09 -1.71
CA GLU A 248 -9.03 -17.10 -2.51
C GLU A 248 -9.60 -16.52 -3.82
N LYS A 249 -9.89 -15.21 -3.85
CA LYS A 249 -10.28 -14.49 -5.06
C LYS A 249 -9.08 -14.04 -5.91
N GLY A 250 -7.84 -14.29 -5.49
CA GLY A 250 -6.63 -13.84 -6.18
C GLY A 250 -6.48 -12.32 -6.24
N LYS A 251 -6.95 -11.59 -5.21
CA LYS A 251 -6.96 -10.12 -5.18
C LYS A 251 -5.86 -9.50 -4.33
N ILE A 252 -4.96 -10.28 -3.75
CA ILE A 252 -3.80 -9.79 -3.01
C ILE A 252 -2.58 -9.82 -3.95
N PHE A 253 -2.05 -8.64 -4.30
CA PHE A 253 -0.91 -8.52 -5.21
C PHE A 253 0.40 -8.16 -4.52
N ASN A 254 0.30 -7.50 -3.37
CA ASN A 254 1.38 -7.20 -2.45
C ASN A 254 0.85 -7.19 -1.03
N VAL A 255 1.71 -7.48 -0.04
CA VAL A 255 1.35 -7.46 1.37
C VAL A 255 2.28 -6.52 2.13
N HIS A 256 1.70 -5.50 2.77
CA HIS A 256 2.34 -4.78 3.86
C HIS A 256 2.06 -5.55 5.16
N PHE A 257 3.07 -6.20 5.70
CA PHE A 257 2.96 -7.11 6.83
C PHE A 257 3.16 -6.37 8.15
N ARG A 258 2.30 -5.35 8.38
CA ARG A 258 2.29 -4.50 9.56
C ARG A 258 1.35 -5.06 10.62
N ASN A 259 1.73 -4.93 11.89
CA ASN A 259 0.91 -5.25 13.05
C ASN A 259 0.47 -3.97 13.75
N ILE A 260 -0.64 -4.04 14.46
CA ILE A 260 -1.18 -2.94 15.27
C ILE A 260 -1.52 -3.44 16.66
N HIS A 261 -1.61 -2.50 17.60
CA HIS A 261 -2.27 -2.69 18.88
C HIS A 261 -3.49 -1.77 18.96
N GLY A 262 -4.65 -2.34 19.32
CA GLY A 262 -5.94 -1.64 19.31
C GLY A 262 -6.85 -2.11 18.17
N HIS A 263 -7.81 -1.30 17.80
CA HIS A 263 -8.92 -1.68 16.94
C HIS A 263 -9.43 -0.47 16.12
N PHE A 264 -10.53 -0.65 15.43
CA PHE A 264 -11.18 0.41 14.66
C PHE A 264 -11.31 1.71 15.49
N LEU A 265 -10.84 2.81 14.91
CA LEU A 265 -10.83 4.17 15.46
C LEU A 265 -9.87 4.45 16.64
N ASP A 266 -9.22 3.44 17.20
CA ASP A 266 -8.21 3.63 18.26
C ASP A 266 -7.12 2.57 18.17
N PHE A 267 -5.99 2.92 17.56
CA PHE A 267 -4.89 2.00 17.35
C PHE A 267 -3.52 2.69 17.36
N ARG A 268 -2.50 1.87 17.43
CA ARG A 268 -1.09 2.25 17.24
C ARG A 268 -0.35 1.22 16.41
N GLU A 269 0.49 1.68 15.49
CA GLU A 269 1.34 0.82 14.67
C GLU A 269 2.52 0.33 15.49
N THR A 270 2.72 -0.98 15.56
CA THR A 270 3.71 -1.60 16.43
C THR A 270 4.79 -2.32 15.64
N PHE A 271 5.82 -2.80 16.31
CA PHE A 271 6.69 -3.83 15.75
C PHE A 271 5.86 -5.09 15.43
N PRO A 272 6.26 -5.88 14.42
CA PRO A 272 5.46 -7.02 13.97
C PRO A 272 5.22 -8.07 15.07
N ASP A 273 6.13 -8.19 16.04
CA ASP A 273 6.04 -9.11 17.17
C ASP A 273 5.30 -8.54 18.40
N ASN A 274 4.87 -7.28 18.35
CA ASN A 274 4.35 -6.54 19.52
C ASN A 274 2.94 -5.97 19.33
N GLY A 275 2.18 -6.46 18.37
CA GLY A 275 0.79 -6.11 18.16
C GLY A 275 -0.18 -7.22 18.55
N ASP A 276 -1.46 -6.97 18.32
CA ASP A 276 -2.54 -7.88 18.70
C ASP A 276 -2.73 -9.04 17.73
N VAL A 277 -2.36 -8.85 16.46
CA VAL A 277 -2.46 -9.90 15.44
C VAL A 277 -1.36 -10.93 15.61
N ASN A 278 -1.73 -12.20 15.63
CA ASN A 278 -0.78 -13.31 15.60
C ASN A 278 -0.16 -13.43 14.20
N MET A 279 1.03 -12.85 14.02
CA MET A 279 1.71 -12.78 12.71
C MET A 279 2.17 -14.15 12.19
N VAL A 280 2.44 -15.12 13.09
CA VAL A 280 2.72 -16.51 12.68
C VAL A 280 1.48 -17.12 12.02
N ARG A 281 0.31 -16.95 12.64
CA ARG A 281 -0.97 -17.41 12.08
C ARG A 281 -1.29 -16.69 10.77
N ALA A 282 -1.06 -15.39 10.67
CA ALA A 282 -1.25 -14.64 9.43
C ALA A 282 -0.38 -15.19 8.29
N MET A 283 0.90 -15.44 8.56
CA MET A 283 1.82 -16.03 7.57
C MET A 283 1.35 -17.42 7.10
N ARG A 284 0.83 -18.25 8.00
CA ARG A 284 0.22 -19.54 7.63
C ARG A 284 -1.01 -19.37 6.74
N VAL A 285 -1.84 -18.37 7.01
CA VAL A 285 -3.01 -18.09 6.17
C VAL A 285 -2.59 -17.66 4.78
N TYR A 286 -1.57 -16.79 4.63
CA TYR A 286 -1.02 -16.43 3.31
C TYR A 286 -0.48 -17.67 2.56
N LYS A 287 0.19 -18.61 3.25
CA LYS A 287 0.60 -19.89 2.64
C LYS A 287 -0.62 -20.72 2.21
N GLN A 288 -1.62 -20.84 3.06
CA GLN A 288 -2.84 -21.66 2.81
C GLN A 288 -3.62 -21.20 1.58
N ILE A 289 -3.71 -19.88 1.34
CA ILE A 289 -4.37 -19.32 0.15
C ILE A 289 -3.49 -19.37 -1.10
N GLY A 290 -2.29 -19.93 -1.02
CA GLY A 290 -1.38 -20.01 -2.15
C GLY A 290 -0.76 -18.68 -2.58
N TYR A 291 -0.68 -17.68 -1.67
CA TYR A 291 -0.05 -16.41 -1.99
C TYR A 291 1.44 -16.58 -2.28
N ASP A 292 1.91 -16.06 -3.41
CA ASP A 292 3.29 -16.18 -3.89
C ASP A 292 4.00 -14.82 -4.11
N GLY A 293 3.30 -13.72 -3.84
CA GLY A 293 3.80 -12.37 -4.02
C GLY A 293 4.74 -11.89 -2.92
N MET A 294 5.04 -10.57 -2.94
CA MET A 294 5.87 -9.93 -1.93
C MET A 294 5.15 -9.77 -0.60
N ILE A 295 5.89 -10.04 0.48
CA ILE A 295 5.56 -9.67 1.86
C ILE A 295 6.67 -8.74 2.34
N MET A 296 6.30 -7.56 2.82
CA MET A 296 7.27 -6.54 3.19
C MET A 296 6.85 -5.77 4.44
N PRO A 297 7.80 -5.18 5.18
CA PRO A 297 7.51 -4.14 6.15
C PRO A 297 6.79 -2.95 5.47
N ASP A 298 6.00 -2.23 6.25
CA ASP A 298 5.37 -0.98 5.79
C ASP A 298 5.96 0.22 6.54
N HIS A 299 5.57 0.41 7.78
CA HIS A 299 6.13 1.38 8.70
C HIS A 299 6.82 0.65 9.85
N ALA A 300 7.95 1.15 10.29
CA ALA A 300 8.61 0.73 11.50
C ALA A 300 8.47 1.80 12.59
N PRO A 301 8.32 1.44 13.87
CA PRO A 301 8.36 2.39 14.97
C PRO A 301 9.65 3.21 14.99
N GLN A 302 9.56 4.48 15.41
CA GLN A 302 10.72 5.33 15.54
C GLN A 302 11.47 5.00 16.84
N ILE A 303 12.76 4.73 16.73
CA ILE A 303 13.64 4.44 17.86
C ILE A 303 14.64 5.58 18.00
N ASP A 304 14.79 6.09 19.22
CA ASP A 304 15.84 7.06 19.49
C ASP A 304 17.21 6.41 19.25
N GLY A 305 18.08 7.11 18.49
CA GLY A 305 19.39 6.57 18.09
C GLY A 305 19.36 5.68 16.83
N ASP A 306 18.20 5.48 16.17
CA ASP A 306 18.10 4.79 14.86
C ASP A 306 17.68 5.75 13.73
N PRO A 307 18.56 6.66 13.27
CA PRO A 307 18.23 7.60 12.22
C PRO A 307 17.90 6.88 10.91
N GLY A 308 16.72 7.19 10.36
CA GLY A 308 16.21 6.56 9.15
C GLY A 308 15.66 5.14 9.36
N GLN A 309 15.44 4.74 10.61
CA GLN A 309 14.79 3.46 11.00
C GLN A 309 15.49 2.21 10.44
N LYS A 310 16.80 2.29 10.19
CA LYS A 310 17.56 1.20 9.53
C LYS A 310 17.59 -0.07 10.36
N GLN A 311 17.76 0.05 11.70
CA GLN A 311 17.78 -1.10 12.61
C GLN A 311 16.37 -1.66 12.80
N ALA A 312 15.36 -0.80 12.90
CA ALA A 312 13.97 -1.20 12.98
C ALA A 312 13.55 -2.00 11.74
N PHE A 313 13.83 -1.50 10.54
CA PHE A 313 13.55 -2.24 9.30
C PHE A 313 14.36 -3.55 9.19
N ALA A 314 15.63 -3.56 9.60
CA ALA A 314 16.44 -4.78 9.59
C ALA A 314 15.83 -5.86 10.51
N PHE A 315 15.32 -5.46 11.68
CA PHE A 315 14.58 -6.35 12.57
C PHE A 315 13.32 -6.91 11.90
N GLU A 316 12.53 -6.07 11.23
CA GLU A 316 11.31 -6.50 10.55
C GLU A 316 11.59 -7.44 9.37
N TYR A 317 12.65 -7.18 8.59
CA TYR A 317 13.07 -8.12 7.53
C TYR A 317 13.47 -9.47 8.12
N GLY A 318 14.23 -9.48 9.22
CA GLY A 318 14.63 -10.71 9.90
C GLY A 318 13.42 -11.48 10.44
N TYR A 319 12.46 -10.78 11.02
CA TYR A 319 11.23 -11.37 11.53
C TYR A 319 10.38 -12.02 10.41
N ILE A 320 10.12 -11.27 9.33
CA ILE A 320 9.37 -11.80 8.17
C ILE A 320 10.10 -13.01 7.57
N ARG A 321 11.43 -12.93 7.40
CA ARG A 321 12.22 -14.02 6.86
C ARG A 321 12.14 -15.28 7.72
N ALA A 322 12.23 -15.15 9.04
CA ALA A 322 12.09 -16.26 9.97
C ALA A 322 10.70 -16.91 9.86
N LEU A 323 9.64 -16.13 9.73
CA LEU A 323 8.28 -16.65 9.54
C LEU A 323 8.12 -17.35 8.19
N LEU A 324 8.69 -16.81 7.11
CA LEU A 324 8.67 -17.47 5.80
C LEU A 324 9.34 -18.85 5.88
N GLN A 325 10.55 -18.92 6.46
CA GLN A 325 11.27 -20.20 6.65
C GLN A 325 10.50 -21.18 7.53
N ALA A 326 9.87 -20.69 8.62
CA ALA A 326 9.08 -21.53 9.51
C ALA A 326 7.90 -22.18 8.78
N VAL A 327 7.11 -21.37 8.05
CA VAL A 327 5.92 -21.90 7.37
C VAL A 327 6.25 -22.71 6.13
N GLU A 328 7.37 -22.46 5.43
CA GLU A 328 7.80 -23.27 4.28
C GLU A 328 8.10 -24.72 4.68
N ASN A 329 8.67 -24.91 5.86
CA ASN A 329 9.05 -26.23 6.39
C ASN A 329 7.91 -26.95 7.15
N GLU A 330 6.76 -26.31 7.34
CA GLU A 330 5.58 -26.99 7.90
C GLU A 330 4.97 -27.95 6.87
N VAL A 331 4.91 -29.24 7.22
CA VAL A 331 4.31 -30.33 6.41
C VAL A 331 2.79 -30.30 6.51
#